data_5c4a0f954a7034a22f0f0322d1aeb530
#
_entry.id   5c4a0f954a7034a22f0f0322d1aeb530
#
_cell.length_a   1.000
_cell.length_b   1.000
_cell.length_c   1.000
_cell.angle_alpha   90.00
_cell.angle_beta   90.00
_cell.angle_gamma   90.00
#
_symmetry.space_group_name_H-M   'P 1'
#
loop_
_entity.id
_entity.type
_entity.pdbx_description
1 polymer ?
#
loop_
_entity_poly.entity_id
_entity_poly.type
_entity_poly.pdbx_seq_one_letter_code
_entity_poly.pdbx_strand_id
1 'polypeptide(L)'
;MIIYFSKMKIISYNVNGIRAAIKKGFIEWLVHESPDVICLQEIKALKEQLDLGLFVDAGYKYNYWFSANKKGYSGVAILSKTKPNHVEYGTGIESMDFEGRNIRADFDNFSVMSLYLPSGTNLLRLDHKLNYMKMFKEYIDELKSSL
;
A
#
# COMPACT_ATOMS: atom_id res chain seq x y z
N MET A 1 -18.00 -30.79 15.50
CA MET A 1 -17.88 -29.70 14.52
C MET A 1 -16.52 -29.06 14.71
N ILE A 2 -15.61 -29.24 13.76
CA ILE A 2 -14.28 -28.61 13.81
C ILE A 2 -14.45 -27.26 13.10
N ILE A 3 -14.35 -26.16 13.85
CA ILE A 3 -14.35 -24.81 13.28
C ILE A 3 -12.89 -24.47 12.98
N TYR A 4 -12.51 -24.49 11.70
CA TYR A 4 -11.23 -23.95 11.26
C TYR A 4 -11.36 -22.42 11.17
N PHE A 5 -10.76 -21.72 12.11
CA PHE A 5 -10.48 -20.31 11.93
C PHE A 5 -9.34 -20.20 10.89
N SER A 6 -9.67 -19.87 9.66
CA SER A 6 -8.65 -19.55 8.68
C SER A 6 -7.89 -18.31 9.17
N LYS A 7 -6.64 -18.51 9.50
CA LYS A 7 -5.78 -17.42 9.98
C LYS A 7 -5.44 -16.51 8.80
N MET A 8 -5.95 -15.27 8.82
CA MET A 8 -5.65 -14.27 7.79
C MET A 8 -4.15 -13.93 7.82
N LYS A 9 -3.52 -13.94 6.65
CA LYS A 9 -2.12 -13.55 6.46
C LYS A 9 -2.04 -12.20 5.77
N ILE A 10 -1.49 -11.22 6.46
CA ILE A 10 -1.24 -9.88 5.92
C ILE A 10 0.27 -9.65 5.92
N ILE A 11 0.81 -9.19 4.78
CA ILE A 11 2.23 -8.85 4.63
C ILE A 11 2.37 -7.38 4.29
N SER A 12 3.38 -6.72 4.85
CA SER A 12 3.85 -5.40 4.43
C SER A 12 5.26 -5.54 3.87
N TYR A 13 5.49 -5.02 2.66
CA TYR A 13 6.76 -5.21 1.96
C TYR A 13 7.16 -3.96 1.17
N ASN A 14 8.30 -3.38 1.53
CA ASN A 14 8.94 -2.34 0.72
C ASN A 14 9.69 -3.02 -0.45
N VAL A 15 9.17 -2.86 -1.66
CA VAL A 15 9.70 -3.54 -2.86
C VAL A 15 10.84 -2.80 -3.54
N ASN A 16 11.07 -1.54 -3.14
CA ASN A 16 12.10 -0.69 -3.75
C ASN A 16 12.09 -0.71 -5.28
N GLY A 17 10.91 -0.50 -5.85
CA GLY A 17 10.65 -0.59 -7.28
C GLY A 17 10.01 -1.90 -7.70
N ILE A 18 8.70 -1.89 -7.94
CA ILE A 18 7.93 -3.10 -8.27
C ILE A 18 8.39 -3.74 -9.59
N ARG A 19 8.77 -2.94 -10.59
CA ARG A 19 9.22 -3.47 -11.89
C ARG A 19 10.52 -4.27 -11.75
N ALA A 20 11.48 -3.78 -10.96
CA ALA A 20 12.70 -4.50 -10.64
C ALA A 20 12.43 -5.75 -9.78
N ALA A 21 11.52 -5.63 -8.82
CA ALA A 21 11.12 -6.75 -7.97
C ALA A 21 10.49 -7.90 -8.78
N ILE A 22 9.63 -7.59 -9.74
CA ILE A 22 9.04 -8.59 -10.65
C ILE A 22 10.15 -9.35 -11.41
N LYS A 23 11.15 -8.64 -11.95
CA LYS A 23 12.28 -9.27 -12.64
C LYS A 23 13.11 -10.19 -11.74
N LYS A 24 13.08 -9.96 -10.43
CA LYS A 24 13.81 -10.75 -9.43
C LYS A 24 12.98 -11.84 -8.77
N GLY A 25 11.78 -12.14 -9.29
CA GLY A 25 10.96 -13.24 -8.80
C GLY A 25 9.86 -12.85 -7.81
N PHE A 26 9.43 -11.57 -7.79
CA PHE A 26 8.39 -11.12 -6.87
C PHE A 26 7.07 -11.89 -7.06
N ILE A 27 6.65 -12.16 -8.29
CA ILE A 27 5.38 -12.86 -8.56
C ILE A 27 5.45 -14.30 -8.03
N GLU A 28 6.54 -15.01 -8.27
CA GLU A 28 6.75 -16.38 -7.78
C GLU A 28 6.78 -16.42 -6.25
N TRP A 29 7.43 -15.44 -5.63
CA TRP A 29 7.44 -15.28 -4.18
C TRP A 29 6.03 -14.99 -3.64
N LEU A 30 5.27 -14.11 -4.29
CA LEU A 30 3.90 -13.76 -3.91
C LEU A 30 2.97 -14.97 -3.95
N VAL A 31 3.07 -15.78 -5.00
CA VAL A 31 2.30 -17.03 -5.14
C VAL A 31 2.69 -18.03 -4.04
N HIS A 32 3.97 -18.17 -3.75
CA HIS A 32 4.46 -19.09 -2.70
C HIS A 32 4.00 -18.67 -1.32
N GLU A 33 4.19 -17.40 -0.96
CA GLU A 33 3.78 -16.86 0.35
C GLU A 33 2.26 -16.78 0.51
N SER A 34 1.57 -16.53 -0.59
CA SER A 34 0.10 -16.56 -0.67
C SER A 34 -0.61 -15.76 0.43
N PRO A 35 -0.23 -14.50 0.73
CA PRO A 35 -0.96 -13.70 1.70
C PRO A 35 -2.38 -13.40 1.23
N ASP A 36 -3.30 -13.18 2.17
CA ASP A 36 -4.65 -12.72 1.86
C ASP A 36 -4.66 -11.27 1.39
N VAL A 37 -3.80 -10.43 2.02
CA VAL A 37 -3.57 -9.04 1.67
C VAL A 37 -2.08 -8.73 1.74
N ILE A 38 -1.56 -7.97 0.78
CA ILE A 38 -0.21 -7.44 0.82
C ILE A 38 -0.20 -5.93 0.59
N CYS A 39 0.49 -5.21 1.48
CA CYS A 39 0.75 -3.79 1.40
C CYS A 39 2.16 -3.57 0.85
N LEU A 40 2.27 -2.82 -0.25
CA LEU A 40 3.55 -2.53 -0.90
C LEU A 40 3.93 -1.07 -0.71
N GLN A 41 5.21 -0.81 -0.45
CA GLN A 41 5.79 0.52 -0.38
C GLN A 41 6.90 0.66 -1.41
N GLU A 42 7.19 1.88 -1.80
CA GLU A 42 8.17 2.23 -2.84
C GLU A 42 7.95 1.46 -4.15
N ILE A 43 6.74 1.51 -4.67
CA ILE A 43 6.43 0.86 -5.96
C ILE A 43 7.18 1.49 -7.13
N LYS A 44 7.48 2.80 -7.07
CA LYS A 44 8.27 3.58 -8.05
C LYS A 44 7.80 3.37 -9.50
N ALA A 45 6.50 3.22 -9.69
CA ALA A 45 5.89 3.00 -11.00
C ALA A 45 4.50 3.64 -11.07
N LEU A 46 4.10 4.02 -12.27
CA LEU A 46 2.73 4.33 -12.58
C LEU A 46 1.99 3.02 -12.90
N LYS A 47 0.70 2.96 -12.59
CA LYS A 47 -0.14 1.80 -12.87
C LYS A 47 -0.07 1.37 -14.34
N GLU A 48 -0.02 2.33 -15.25
CA GLU A 48 0.06 2.13 -16.71
C GLU A 48 1.37 1.48 -17.18
N GLN A 49 2.41 1.51 -16.33
CA GLN A 49 3.70 0.86 -16.59
C GLN A 49 3.74 -0.60 -16.19
N LEU A 50 2.64 -1.14 -15.63
CA LEU A 50 2.57 -2.49 -15.07
C LEU A 50 1.68 -3.38 -15.94
N ASP A 51 2.07 -4.64 -16.07
CA ASP A 51 1.19 -5.69 -16.56
C ASP A 51 0.36 -6.20 -15.36
N LEU A 52 -0.83 -5.66 -15.18
CA LEU A 52 -1.73 -6.01 -14.08
C LEU A 52 -2.21 -7.46 -14.14
N GLY A 53 -2.19 -8.08 -15.32
CA GLY A 53 -2.52 -9.49 -15.51
C GLY A 53 -1.64 -10.42 -14.68
N LEU A 54 -0.38 -10.07 -14.45
CA LEU A 54 0.53 -10.83 -13.60
C LEU A 54 -0.01 -10.99 -12.17
N PHE A 55 -0.58 -9.93 -11.61
CA PHE A 55 -1.15 -9.94 -10.25
C PHE A 55 -2.48 -10.67 -10.21
N VAL A 56 -3.32 -10.48 -11.22
CA VAL A 56 -4.61 -11.19 -11.36
C VAL A 56 -4.37 -12.70 -11.46
N ASP A 57 -3.45 -13.13 -12.31
CA ASP A 57 -3.10 -14.54 -12.49
C ASP A 57 -2.48 -15.15 -11.22
N ALA A 58 -1.78 -14.35 -10.43
CA ALA A 58 -1.25 -14.74 -9.13
C ALA A 58 -2.32 -14.86 -8.02
N GLY A 59 -3.59 -14.52 -8.32
CA GLY A 59 -4.71 -14.60 -7.37
C GLY A 59 -5.14 -13.26 -6.75
N TYR A 60 -4.54 -12.16 -7.19
CA TYR A 60 -4.81 -10.82 -6.64
C TYR A 60 -5.61 -9.98 -7.63
N LYS A 61 -6.83 -10.37 -7.85
CA LYS A 61 -7.80 -9.69 -8.72
C LYS A 61 -8.07 -8.26 -8.25
N TYR A 62 -8.04 -8.03 -6.95
CA TYR A 62 -8.29 -6.73 -6.32
C TYR A 62 -6.94 -6.09 -5.98
N ASN A 63 -6.46 -5.23 -6.88
CA ASN A 63 -5.18 -4.56 -6.72
C ASN A 63 -5.37 -3.05 -6.94
N TYR A 64 -4.79 -2.27 -6.04
CA TYR A 64 -4.97 -0.82 -5.95
C TYR A 64 -3.61 -0.16 -5.85
N TRP A 65 -3.36 0.82 -6.71
CA TRP A 65 -2.06 1.45 -6.90
C TRP A 65 -2.19 2.96 -6.73
N PHE A 66 -1.38 3.53 -5.84
CA PHE A 66 -1.34 4.95 -5.60
C PHE A 66 0.09 5.47 -5.80
N SER A 67 0.33 6.00 -7.00
CA SER A 67 1.65 6.48 -7.42
C SER A 67 1.87 7.92 -7.00
N ALA A 68 3.16 8.29 -6.82
CA ALA A 68 3.53 9.70 -6.68
C ALA A 68 3.33 10.44 -8.01
N ASN A 69 3.16 11.78 -7.93
CA ASN A 69 3.13 12.63 -9.12
C ASN A 69 4.47 12.59 -9.86
N LYS A 70 5.58 12.47 -9.11
CA LYS A 70 6.91 12.27 -9.69
C LYS A 70 7.11 10.82 -10.12
N LYS A 71 7.44 10.61 -11.39
CA LYS A 71 7.72 9.29 -11.95
C LYS A 71 8.93 8.63 -11.27
N GLY A 72 8.85 7.31 -11.06
CA GLY A 72 9.94 6.50 -10.52
C GLY A 72 10.28 6.79 -9.05
N TYR A 73 9.34 7.33 -8.30
CA TYR A 73 9.53 7.77 -6.91
C TYR A 73 8.35 7.36 -6.02
N SER A 74 8.63 6.94 -4.78
CA SER A 74 7.61 6.64 -3.76
C SER A 74 6.51 5.68 -4.26
N GLY A 75 5.28 5.94 -3.89
CA GLY A 75 4.11 5.15 -4.27
C GLY A 75 3.85 3.95 -3.38
N VAL A 76 2.58 3.65 -3.15
CA VAL A 76 2.12 2.51 -2.36
C VAL A 76 1.06 1.73 -3.11
N ALA A 77 0.86 0.47 -2.71
CA ALA A 77 -0.20 -0.36 -3.27
C ALA A 77 -0.76 -1.32 -2.23
N ILE A 78 -1.96 -1.81 -2.50
CA ILE A 78 -2.58 -2.92 -1.78
C ILE A 78 -3.03 -3.95 -2.81
N LEU A 79 -2.63 -5.21 -2.62
CA LEU A 79 -3.12 -6.35 -3.38
C LEU A 79 -3.91 -7.25 -2.44
N SER A 80 -5.09 -7.69 -2.86
CA SER A 80 -5.97 -8.52 -2.05
C SER A 80 -6.62 -9.63 -2.87
N LYS A 81 -6.80 -10.79 -2.24
CA LYS A 81 -7.61 -11.90 -2.78
C LYS A 81 -9.11 -11.63 -2.63
N THR A 82 -9.48 -10.86 -1.63
CA THR A 82 -10.87 -10.52 -1.30
C THR A 82 -11.14 -9.06 -1.67
N LYS A 83 -12.34 -8.81 -2.19
CA LYS A 83 -12.76 -7.44 -2.54
C LYS A 83 -12.98 -6.61 -1.26
N PRO A 84 -12.30 -5.49 -1.09
CA PRO A 84 -12.62 -4.54 -0.02
C PRO A 84 -13.96 -3.85 -0.28
N ASN A 85 -14.62 -3.40 0.78
CA ASN A 85 -15.86 -2.62 0.68
C ASN A 85 -15.60 -1.19 0.20
N HIS A 86 -14.43 -0.63 0.57
CA HIS A 86 -14.02 0.71 0.20
C HIS A 86 -12.49 0.78 0.09
N VAL A 87 -12.01 1.64 -0.80
CA VAL A 87 -10.59 1.99 -0.92
C VAL A 87 -10.44 3.49 -0.92
N GLU A 88 -9.59 4.00 -0.03
CA GLU A 88 -9.27 5.42 0.08
C GLU A 88 -7.84 5.67 -0.39
N TYR A 89 -7.68 6.57 -1.37
CA TYR A 89 -6.40 6.96 -1.94
C TYR A 89 -5.91 8.24 -1.26
N GLY A 90 -4.93 8.11 -0.38
CA GLY A 90 -4.38 9.23 0.36
C GLY A 90 -5.19 9.60 1.60
N THR A 91 -4.94 10.80 2.09
CA THR A 91 -5.58 11.37 3.31
C THR A 91 -6.64 12.41 2.99
N GLY A 92 -6.76 12.83 1.74
CA GLY A 92 -7.56 13.97 1.32
C GLY A 92 -6.83 15.32 1.45
N ILE A 93 -5.58 15.32 1.90
CA ILE A 93 -4.74 16.51 2.06
C ILE A 93 -3.66 16.49 0.98
N GLU A 94 -3.75 17.40 0.01
CA GLU A 94 -2.87 17.41 -1.17
C GLU A 94 -1.38 17.44 -0.81
N SER A 95 -1.00 18.23 0.19
CA SER A 95 0.39 18.33 0.64
C SER A 95 0.95 17.03 1.23
N MET A 96 0.09 16.08 1.60
CA MET A 96 0.46 14.73 2.05
C MET A 96 0.41 13.73 0.90
N ASP A 97 -0.50 13.92 -0.05
CA ASP A 97 -0.91 12.86 -0.99
C ASP A 97 -0.15 12.90 -2.32
N PHE A 98 0.50 14.01 -2.67
CA PHE A 98 1.18 14.18 -3.97
C PHE A 98 2.34 13.19 -4.19
N GLU A 99 2.87 12.59 -3.14
CA GLU A 99 3.94 11.60 -3.22
C GLU A 99 3.45 10.14 -3.15
N GLY A 100 2.11 9.90 -3.15
CA GLY A 100 1.54 8.54 -3.15
C GLY A 100 2.01 7.72 -1.93
N ARG A 101 1.74 8.20 -0.71
CA ARG A 101 2.31 7.63 0.52
C ARG A 101 1.37 6.82 1.35
N ASN A 102 0.07 6.92 1.10
CA ASN A 102 -0.94 6.24 1.90
C ASN A 102 -2.11 5.77 1.03
N ILE A 103 -2.48 4.52 1.19
CA ILE A 103 -3.70 3.93 0.64
C ILE A 103 -4.33 3.02 1.67
N ARG A 104 -5.66 3.07 1.80
CA ARG A 104 -6.42 2.27 2.76
C ARG A 104 -7.44 1.41 2.05
N ALA A 105 -7.56 0.16 2.49
CA ALA A 105 -8.63 -0.75 2.08
C ALA A 105 -9.44 -1.18 3.31
N ASP A 106 -10.74 -0.98 3.24
CA ASP A 106 -11.68 -1.32 4.31
C ASP A 106 -12.41 -2.61 3.95
N PHE A 107 -12.36 -3.58 4.86
CA PHE A 107 -13.06 -4.86 4.79
C PHE A 107 -14.15 -4.92 5.87
N ASP A 108 -14.90 -6.02 5.95
CA ASP A 108 -16.05 -6.11 6.88
C ASP A 108 -15.68 -5.87 8.34
N ASN A 109 -14.54 -6.42 8.80
CA ASN A 109 -14.17 -6.42 10.22
C ASN A 109 -12.84 -5.73 10.50
N PHE A 110 -12.15 -5.22 9.49
CA PHE A 110 -10.83 -4.57 9.65
C PHE A 110 -10.54 -3.66 8.47
N SER A 111 -9.61 -2.75 8.69
CA SER A 111 -9.00 -1.93 7.64
C SER A 111 -7.50 -2.17 7.61
N VAL A 112 -6.92 -2.14 6.42
CA VAL A 112 -5.46 -2.14 6.24
C VAL A 112 -5.02 -0.89 5.53
N MET A 113 -3.82 -0.44 5.85
CA MET A 113 -3.25 0.76 5.30
C MET A 113 -1.82 0.47 4.86
N SER A 114 -1.51 0.76 3.60
CA SER A 114 -0.13 0.76 3.12
C SER A 114 0.42 2.18 3.24
N LEU A 115 1.39 2.34 4.12
CA LEU A 115 1.98 3.63 4.46
C LEU A 115 3.48 3.62 4.18
N TYR A 116 3.95 4.65 3.50
CA TYR A 116 5.37 4.91 3.28
C TYR A 116 5.73 6.32 3.74
N LEU A 117 6.36 6.44 4.91
CA LEU A 117 6.74 7.72 5.48
C LEU A 117 7.84 8.41 4.65
N PRO A 118 7.83 9.76 4.57
CA PRO A 118 8.91 10.49 3.93
C PRO A 118 10.28 10.18 4.55
N SER A 119 11.32 10.18 3.71
CA SER A 119 12.70 10.09 4.18
C SER A 119 13.11 11.34 4.95
N GLY A 120 13.95 11.20 6.00
CA GLY A 120 14.53 12.29 6.76
C GLY A 120 16.04 12.45 6.53
N THR A 121 16.52 12.19 5.30
CA THR A 121 17.95 12.11 4.97
C THR A 121 18.71 13.44 5.00
N ASN A 122 18.01 14.58 4.98
CA ASN A 122 18.58 15.91 5.16
C ASN A 122 17.62 16.78 5.97
N LEU A 123 18.06 17.98 6.38
CA LEU A 123 17.26 18.87 7.25
C LEU A 123 15.90 19.25 6.65
N LEU A 124 15.84 19.57 5.36
CA LEU A 124 14.58 19.92 4.68
C LEU A 124 13.64 18.72 4.62
N ARG A 125 14.17 17.54 4.33
CA ARG A 125 13.38 16.29 4.30
C ARG A 125 12.98 15.86 5.70
N LEU A 126 13.81 16.13 6.71
CA LEU A 126 13.46 15.84 8.11
C LEU A 126 12.24 16.66 8.55
N ASP A 127 12.23 17.96 8.27
CA ASP A 127 11.09 18.83 8.59
C ASP A 127 9.82 18.36 7.86
N HIS A 128 9.93 18.02 6.58
CA HIS A 128 8.82 17.44 5.81
C HIS A 128 8.31 16.14 6.44
N LYS A 129 9.21 15.25 6.85
CA LYS A 129 8.86 13.99 7.52
C LYS A 129 8.13 14.25 8.84
N LEU A 130 8.64 15.13 9.69
CA LEU A 130 8.04 15.43 10.99
C LEU A 130 6.65 16.06 10.83
N ASN A 131 6.49 16.98 9.87
CA ASN A 131 5.19 17.56 9.51
C ASN A 131 4.21 16.48 9.02
N TYR A 132 4.66 15.63 8.12
CA TYR A 132 3.83 14.52 7.62
C TYR A 132 3.36 13.63 8.78
N MET A 133 4.26 13.24 9.67
CA MET A 133 3.94 12.38 10.82
C MET A 133 2.91 13.04 11.75
N LYS A 134 3.03 14.34 12.01
CA LYS A 134 2.08 15.10 12.81
C LYS A 134 0.69 15.11 12.17
N MET A 135 0.61 15.49 10.90
CA MET A 135 -0.65 15.54 10.15
C MET A 135 -1.26 14.14 10.01
N PHE A 136 -0.43 13.12 9.80
CA PHE A 136 -0.87 11.73 9.72
C PHE A 136 -1.47 11.24 11.05
N LYS A 137 -0.87 11.63 12.18
CA LYS A 137 -1.42 11.32 13.50
C LYS A 137 -2.82 11.93 13.68
N GLU A 138 -2.99 13.19 13.32
CA GLU A 138 -4.29 13.88 13.38
C GLU A 138 -5.32 13.16 12.48
N TYR A 139 -4.94 12.82 11.26
CA TYR A 139 -5.76 12.03 10.32
C TYR A 139 -6.20 10.68 10.91
N ILE A 140 -5.29 9.93 11.52
CA ILE A 140 -5.60 8.64 12.15
C ILE A 140 -6.54 8.80 13.35
N ASP A 141 -6.34 9.83 14.17
CA ASP A 141 -7.19 10.08 15.33
C ASP A 141 -8.64 10.42 14.90
N GLU A 142 -8.81 11.21 13.84
CA GLU A 142 -10.11 11.48 13.23
C GLU A 142 -10.73 10.22 12.63
N LEU A 143 -9.95 9.43 11.90
CA LEU A 143 -10.41 8.20 11.27
C LEU A 143 -10.92 7.19 12.28
N LYS A 144 -10.24 7.02 13.42
CA LYS A 144 -10.66 6.13 14.51
C LYS A 144 -12.02 6.48 15.08
N SER A 145 -12.37 7.76 15.09
CA SER A 145 -13.67 8.21 15.60
C SER A 145 -14.82 7.97 14.63
N SER A 146 -14.52 7.71 13.34
CA SER A 146 -15.50 7.53 12.26
C SER A 146 -15.66 6.08 11.80
N LEU A 147 -14.76 5.19 12.16
CA LEU A 147 -14.78 3.77 11.80
C LEU A 147 -15.50 2.87 12.81
#